data_2e04fddb7d10cb5503b2833423e8b16f
#
_entry.id   2e04fddb7d10cb5503b2833423e8b16f
#
_cell.length_a   1.000
_cell.length_b   1.000
_cell.length_c   1.000
_cell.angle_alpha   90.00
_cell.angle_beta   90.00
_cell.angle_gamma   90.00
#
_symmetry.space_group_name_H-M   'P 1'
#
loop_
_entity.id
_entity.type
_entity.pdbx_description
1 polymer ?
#
loop_
_entity_poly.entity_id
_entity_poly.type
_entity_poly.pdbx_seq_one_letter_code
_entity_poly.pdbx_strand_id
1 'polypeptide(L)'
;MVSPIPLEGKPEQYLQAVLDTMIETLQAQLKVSVERYPTQPRVEWLLHQGANKEPVDAAQLALLASGMFYVKEVYKVFEDMGAGNMEAMRQYREKVVSQLKDLIVKTRTGLVKRDRTRVMTMITLDSHARDCVDKLLREKVSVKTAFQWMSQLKCSMENGKAVCDICDARFNYAYEYLGNRNCLVITPLTDRIYVTATQALHLHMGCAPAGPAGTGKTETTKDLAASLGKQCYVINCAPEMDYRSMGNIFKGLAASGSWGCFDEFNRLIAPVLSVCTVQFKAITDGISSGSATVTIEGDTVKLDNTCGAYITMNPGYLGRSTLPEGLKALFRPMTVMVPDLVLICENMMMAEGFENAKELARKFYGLYSLLNELLSKQLHYDWGLRAVKSVLVVAGGFKRAEPDVPEAAILMRALRDFNTPKIVQQDTVVFYGLLGDLFPGINPPRKLNDTLESAVKKACAARQMNPDEEFCLKVVQLEELLAIRHCVFVMGPPGAGKTECWKTLAASRKKMGQPTKLTDLNPKAISPEELYGFVSLQTREWKDGVLSKTMRELGLEDPSEDKWIMLDGDLDANWIESMNSVMDDNKML
;
A
#
# COMPACT_ATOMS: atom_id res chain seq x y z
N MET A 1 -18.72 -2.79 21.04
CA MET A 1 -18.16 -2.16 22.25
C MET A 1 -18.57 -2.99 23.46
N VAL A 2 -17.69 -3.13 24.43
CA VAL A 2 -17.94 -3.92 25.65
C VAL A 2 -18.99 -3.25 26.54
N SER A 3 -19.03 -1.92 26.53
CA SER A 3 -20.00 -1.13 27.31
C SER A 3 -20.42 0.15 26.57
N PRO A 4 -21.62 0.68 26.79
CA PRO A 4 -21.99 2.00 26.33
C PRO A 4 -21.18 3.06 27.08
N ILE A 5 -20.78 4.12 26.36
CA ILE A 5 -19.98 5.21 26.91
C ILE A 5 -20.87 6.43 27.07
N PRO A 6 -21.01 7.00 28.27
CA PRO A 6 -21.68 8.27 28.44
C PRO A 6 -20.87 9.41 27.82
N LEU A 7 -21.49 10.22 26.99
CA LEU A 7 -20.86 11.41 26.38
C LEU A 7 -21.06 12.62 27.30
N GLU A 8 -20.49 12.55 28.51
CA GLU A 8 -20.60 13.58 29.53
C GLU A 8 -19.22 14.20 29.82
N GLY A 9 -19.19 15.46 30.17
CA GLY A 9 -17.96 16.20 30.51
C GLY A 9 -17.32 16.92 29.33
N LYS A 10 -16.03 17.19 29.42
CA LYS A 10 -15.26 17.87 28.35
C LYS A 10 -14.98 16.92 27.18
N PRO A 11 -14.88 17.44 25.94
CA PRO A 11 -14.60 16.61 24.75
C PRO A 11 -13.42 15.67 24.92
N GLU A 12 -12.34 16.13 25.54
CA GLU A 12 -11.13 15.34 25.75
C GLU A 12 -11.37 14.11 26.64
N GLN A 13 -12.27 14.24 27.63
CA GLN A 13 -12.56 13.17 28.59
C GLN A 13 -13.36 12.04 27.95
N TYR A 14 -14.44 12.35 27.22
CA TYR A 14 -15.21 11.29 26.57
C TYR A 14 -14.49 10.71 25.34
N LEU A 15 -13.66 11.48 24.63
CA LEU A 15 -12.82 10.95 23.56
C LEU A 15 -11.78 9.95 24.09
N GLN A 16 -11.15 10.25 25.24
CA GLN A 16 -10.26 9.31 25.90
C GLN A 16 -11.01 8.04 26.34
N ALA A 17 -12.21 8.18 26.92
CA ALA A 17 -13.04 7.04 27.29
C ALA A 17 -13.44 6.18 26.09
N VAL A 18 -13.71 6.78 24.94
CA VAL A 18 -13.96 6.04 23.68
C VAL A 18 -12.74 5.24 23.29
N LEU A 19 -11.56 5.85 23.29
CA LEU A 19 -10.30 5.18 22.93
C LEU A 19 -10.02 3.99 23.87
N ASP A 20 -10.12 4.19 25.16
CA ASP A 20 -9.89 3.15 26.17
C ASP A 20 -10.87 1.98 25.99
N THR A 21 -12.16 2.27 25.80
CA THR A 21 -13.18 1.24 25.57
C THR A 21 -12.98 0.51 24.23
N MET A 22 -12.47 1.18 23.19
CA MET A 22 -12.10 0.51 21.92
C MET A 22 -10.98 -0.49 22.14
N ILE A 23 -9.92 -0.12 22.89
CA ILE A 23 -8.80 -1.00 23.22
C ILE A 23 -9.28 -2.21 24.04
N GLU A 24 -10.09 -2.00 25.07
CA GLU A 24 -10.67 -3.07 25.88
C GLU A 24 -11.54 -4.01 25.06
N THR A 25 -12.35 -3.46 24.12
CA THR A 25 -13.19 -4.25 23.22
C THR A 25 -12.33 -5.16 22.33
N LEU A 26 -11.26 -4.63 21.74
CA LEU A 26 -10.35 -5.41 20.90
C LEU A 26 -9.62 -6.50 21.71
N GLN A 27 -9.20 -6.21 22.93
CA GLN A 27 -8.58 -7.20 23.82
C GLN A 27 -9.56 -8.34 24.16
N ALA A 28 -10.81 -8.01 24.49
CA ALA A 28 -11.84 -9.00 24.79
C ALA A 28 -12.17 -9.86 23.57
N GLN A 29 -12.33 -9.23 22.38
CA GLN A 29 -12.59 -9.95 21.13
C GLN A 29 -11.42 -10.86 20.74
N LEU A 30 -10.16 -10.45 20.95
CA LEU A 30 -9.00 -11.29 20.66
C LEU A 30 -9.04 -12.58 21.49
N LYS A 31 -9.34 -12.50 22.79
CA LYS A 31 -9.46 -13.69 23.64
C LYS A 31 -10.48 -14.67 23.10
N VAL A 32 -11.68 -14.18 22.76
CA VAL A 32 -12.76 -15.01 22.18
C VAL A 32 -12.33 -15.61 20.83
N SER A 33 -11.66 -14.84 19.99
CA SER A 33 -11.18 -15.31 18.67
C SER A 33 -10.14 -16.41 18.81
N VAL A 34 -9.20 -16.29 19.76
CA VAL A 34 -8.18 -17.31 20.07
C VAL A 34 -8.81 -18.59 20.62
N GLU A 35 -9.79 -18.50 21.52
CA GLU A 35 -10.51 -19.65 22.07
C GLU A 35 -11.29 -20.40 21.00
N ARG A 36 -11.86 -19.68 20.04
CA ARG A 36 -12.68 -20.26 18.96
C ARG A 36 -11.85 -20.89 17.84
N TYR A 37 -10.62 -20.45 17.61
CA TYR A 37 -9.77 -20.94 16.51
C TYR A 37 -9.66 -22.47 16.41
N PRO A 38 -9.42 -23.23 17.50
CA PRO A 38 -9.28 -24.68 17.43
C PRO A 38 -10.62 -25.43 17.27
N THR A 39 -11.78 -24.75 17.40
CA THR A 39 -13.09 -25.41 17.46
C THR A 39 -13.76 -25.61 16.09
N GLN A 40 -13.24 -24.97 15.03
CA GLN A 40 -13.84 -25.01 13.71
C GLN A 40 -12.77 -24.95 12.60
N PRO A 41 -13.11 -25.38 11.35
CA PRO A 41 -12.20 -25.27 10.22
C PRO A 41 -11.75 -23.82 10.00
N ARG A 42 -10.47 -23.64 9.67
CA ARG A 42 -9.84 -22.30 9.60
C ARG A 42 -10.54 -21.32 8.64
N VAL A 43 -11.00 -21.79 7.48
CA VAL A 43 -11.71 -20.93 6.51
C VAL A 43 -13.07 -20.49 7.07
N GLU A 44 -13.79 -21.37 7.76
CA GLU A 44 -15.07 -21.06 8.41
C GLU A 44 -14.87 -20.11 9.59
N TRP A 45 -13.83 -20.34 10.39
CA TRP A 45 -13.45 -19.44 11.48
C TRP A 45 -13.14 -18.03 10.96
N LEU A 46 -12.37 -17.91 9.87
CA LEU A 46 -12.01 -16.63 9.28
C LEU A 46 -13.22 -15.84 8.77
N LEU A 47 -14.20 -16.55 8.17
CA LEU A 47 -15.39 -15.96 7.56
C LEU A 47 -16.64 -16.08 8.46
N HIS A 48 -16.46 -16.43 9.73
CA HIS A 48 -17.55 -16.59 10.66
C HIS A 48 -18.39 -15.33 10.80
N GLN A 49 -19.70 -15.45 10.53
CA GLN A 49 -20.66 -14.36 10.59
C GLN A 49 -21.59 -14.54 11.78
N GLY A 50 -21.86 -13.44 12.49
CA GLY A 50 -22.86 -13.40 13.54
C GLY A 50 -24.30 -13.43 12.98
N ALA A 51 -25.25 -13.35 13.87
CA ALA A 51 -26.69 -13.34 13.53
C ALA A 51 -27.07 -12.25 12.50
N ASN A 52 -26.35 -11.14 12.47
CA ASN A 52 -26.56 -10.01 11.55
C ASN A 52 -25.82 -10.17 10.21
N LYS A 53 -25.27 -11.33 9.90
CA LYS A 53 -24.42 -11.58 8.72
C LYS A 53 -23.16 -10.69 8.65
N GLU A 54 -22.76 -10.10 9.76
CA GLU A 54 -21.51 -9.39 9.90
C GLU A 54 -20.43 -10.28 10.50
N PRO A 55 -19.13 -10.08 10.16
CA PRO A 55 -18.05 -10.83 10.80
C PRO A 55 -18.04 -10.60 12.30
N VAL A 56 -17.91 -11.68 13.05
CA VAL A 56 -17.86 -11.61 14.52
C VAL A 56 -16.56 -10.95 15.00
N ASP A 57 -15.45 -11.21 14.30
CA ASP A 57 -14.14 -10.68 14.66
C ASP A 57 -13.72 -9.54 13.73
N ALA A 58 -13.06 -8.53 14.27
CA ALA A 58 -12.31 -7.58 13.48
C ALA A 58 -11.21 -8.30 12.68
N ALA A 59 -11.01 -7.90 11.41
CA ALA A 59 -10.03 -8.57 10.54
C ALA A 59 -8.62 -8.59 11.15
N GLN A 60 -8.17 -7.48 11.73
CA GLN A 60 -6.86 -7.40 12.38
C GLN A 60 -6.67 -8.41 13.50
N LEU A 61 -7.72 -8.71 14.27
CA LEU A 61 -7.65 -9.68 15.37
C LEU A 61 -7.63 -11.12 14.87
N ALA A 62 -8.36 -11.41 13.79
CA ALA A 62 -8.31 -12.72 13.15
C ALA A 62 -6.91 -13.00 12.58
N LEU A 63 -6.29 -12.01 11.94
CA LEU A 63 -4.91 -12.12 11.44
C LEU A 63 -3.91 -12.31 12.57
N LEU A 64 -4.03 -11.54 13.65
CA LEU A 64 -3.18 -11.65 14.84
C LEU A 64 -3.32 -13.02 15.51
N ALA A 65 -4.55 -13.49 15.72
CA ALA A 65 -4.81 -14.81 16.31
C ALA A 65 -4.21 -15.94 15.44
N SER A 66 -4.38 -15.88 14.12
CA SER A 66 -3.76 -16.83 13.20
C SER A 66 -2.24 -16.84 13.32
N GLY A 67 -1.60 -15.65 13.42
CA GLY A 67 -0.16 -15.52 13.64
C GLY A 67 0.30 -16.13 14.98
N MET A 68 -0.49 -15.94 16.05
CA MET A 68 -0.19 -16.58 17.35
C MET A 68 -0.24 -18.11 17.29
N PHE A 69 -1.24 -18.67 16.59
CA PHE A 69 -1.30 -20.13 16.41
C PHE A 69 -0.16 -20.64 15.54
N TYR A 70 0.21 -19.92 14.49
CA TYR A 70 1.38 -20.26 13.68
C TYR A 70 2.66 -20.34 14.55
N VAL A 71 2.93 -19.35 15.38
CA VAL A 71 4.09 -19.35 16.29
C VAL A 71 4.03 -20.51 17.29
N LYS A 72 2.86 -20.76 17.89
CA LYS A 72 2.64 -21.87 18.84
C LYS A 72 2.88 -23.23 18.18
N GLU A 73 2.38 -23.42 16.95
CA GLU A 73 2.55 -24.67 16.21
C GLU A 73 4.01 -24.91 15.83
N VAL A 74 4.73 -23.88 15.39
CA VAL A 74 6.16 -23.98 15.06
C VAL A 74 6.99 -24.31 16.32
N TYR A 75 6.68 -23.71 17.47
CA TYR A 75 7.35 -24.09 18.72
C TYR A 75 7.12 -25.56 19.08
N LYS A 76 5.89 -26.07 18.92
CA LYS A 76 5.59 -27.48 19.12
C LYS A 76 6.40 -28.36 18.16
N VAL A 77 6.52 -27.98 16.90
CA VAL A 77 7.33 -28.71 15.91
C VAL A 77 8.82 -28.76 16.36
N PHE A 78 9.38 -27.68 16.88
CA PHE A 78 10.75 -27.70 17.44
C PHE A 78 10.87 -28.63 18.66
N GLU A 79 9.85 -28.69 19.52
CA GLU A 79 9.83 -29.63 20.65
C GLU A 79 9.74 -31.09 20.16
N ASP A 80 8.91 -31.39 19.18
CA ASP A 80 8.80 -32.71 18.57
C ASP A 80 10.11 -33.15 17.87
N MET A 81 10.80 -32.21 17.19
CA MET A 81 12.13 -32.45 16.62
C MET A 81 13.16 -32.73 17.71
N GLY A 82 13.12 -31.99 18.82
CA GLY A 82 13.97 -32.22 20.00
C GLY A 82 13.73 -33.59 20.66
N ALA A 83 12.50 -34.11 20.56
CA ALA A 83 12.12 -35.46 21.00
C ALA A 83 12.48 -36.57 20.00
N GLY A 84 13.08 -36.23 18.85
CA GLY A 84 13.59 -37.20 17.86
C GLY A 84 12.75 -37.34 16.58
N ASN A 85 11.63 -36.63 16.45
CA ASN A 85 10.82 -36.64 15.22
C ASN A 85 11.36 -35.63 14.18
N MET A 86 12.35 -36.03 13.40
CA MET A 86 12.97 -35.17 12.38
C MET A 86 12.07 -34.84 11.19
N GLU A 87 10.94 -35.56 11.01
CA GLU A 87 9.97 -35.30 9.94
C GLU A 87 8.88 -34.29 10.34
N ALA A 88 8.80 -33.87 11.61
CA ALA A 88 7.76 -32.98 12.12
C ALA A 88 7.65 -31.67 11.32
N MET A 89 8.76 -31.06 10.97
CA MET A 89 8.78 -29.81 10.18
C MET A 89 8.26 -30.02 8.74
N ARG A 90 8.52 -31.19 8.12
CA ARG A 90 8.01 -31.52 6.79
C ARG A 90 6.49 -31.75 6.82
N GLN A 91 5.99 -32.47 7.81
CA GLN A 91 4.55 -32.67 8.02
C GLN A 91 3.83 -31.34 8.26
N TYR A 92 4.45 -30.47 9.04
CA TYR A 92 3.91 -29.13 9.28
C TYR A 92 3.86 -28.28 7.99
N ARG A 93 4.88 -28.35 7.16
CA ARG A 93 4.89 -27.72 5.84
C ARG A 93 3.71 -28.18 4.96
N GLU A 94 3.43 -29.47 4.92
CA GLU A 94 2.30 -30.02 4.16
C GLU A 94 0.96 -29.47 4.67
N LYS A 95 0.80 -29.35 5.99
CA LYS A 95 -0.36 -28.71 6.62
C LYS A 95 -0.53 -27.25 6.17
N VAL A 96 0.53 -26.46 6.23
CA VAL A 96 0.49 -25.04 5.83
C VAL A 96 0.14 -24.90 4.35
N VAL A 97 0.72 -25.74 3.47
CA VAL A 97 0.39 -25.74 2.04
C VAL A 97 -1.06 -26.13 1.77
N SER A 98 -1.60 -27.10 2.51
CA SER A 98 -3.02 -27.48 2.37
C SER A 98 -3.94 -26.33 2.79
N GLN A 99 -3.68 -25.69 3.92
CA GLN A 99 -4.46 -24.55 4.39
C GLN A 99 -4.43 -23.37 3.41
N LEU A 100 -3.26 -23.10 2.79
CA LEU A 100 -3.12 -22.07 1.77
C LEU A 100 -3.96 -22.41 0.51
N LYS A 101 -3.97 -23.66 0.07
CA LYS A 101 -4.79 -24.10 -1.07
C LYS A 101 -6.28 -23.89 -0.80
N ASP A 102 -6.77 -24.24 0.40
CA ASP A 102 -8.17 -24.06 0.78
C ASP A 102 -8.60 -22.59 0.69
N LEU A 103 -7.73 -21.66 1.12
CA LEU A 103 -7.96 -20.22 1.02
C LEU A 103 -7.98 -19.73 -0.45
N ILE A 104 -7.03 -20.22 -1.29
CA ILE A 104 -6.97 -19.87 -2.73
C ILE A 104 -8.26 -20.31 -3.44
N VAL A 105 -8.75 -21.53 -3.18
CA VAL A 105 -10.02 -21.99 -3.74
C VAL A 105 -11.18 -21.10 -3.29
N LYS A 106 -11.16 -20.64 -2.03
CA LYS A 106 -12.22 -19.76 -1.51
C LYS A 106 -12.26 -18.39 -2.18
N THR A 107 -11.13 -17.84 -2.63
CA THR A 107 -11.13 -16.52 -3.33
C THR A 107 -11.87 -16.53 -4.67
N ARG A 108 -12.07 -17.70 -5.29
CA ARG A 108 -12.82 -17.87 -6.55
C ARG A 108 -14.32 -17.81 -6.36
N THR A 109 -14.80 -17.98 -5.14
CA THR A 109 -16.23 -17.89 -4.84
C THR A 109 -16.67 -16.42 -4.79
N GLY A 110 -17.98 -16.16 -4.97
CA GLY A 110 -18.54 -14.80 -4.97
C GLY A 110 -18.50 -14.13 -3.59
N LEU A 111 -17.32 -13.82 -3.08
CA LEU A 111 -17.14 -13.13 -1.80
C LEU A 111 -17.45 -11.63 -1.90
N VAL A 112 -18.05 -11.08 -0.86
CA VAL A 112 -18.19 -9.63 -0.67
C VAL A 112 -16.79 -9.00 -0.57
N LYS A 113 -16.63 -7.77 -1.05
CA LYS A 113 -15.33 -7.05 -1.08
C LYS A 113 -14.58 -7.11 0.26
N ARG A 114 -15.27 -6.91 1.39
CA ARG A 114 -14.72 -6.98 2.75
C ARG A 114 -14.11 -8.35 3.07
N ASP A 115 -14.87 -9.42 2.83
CA ASP A 115 -14.44 -10.80 3.13
C ASP A 115 -13.33 -11.24 2.18
N ARG A 116 -13.38 -10.80 0.92
CA ARG A 116 -12.30 -11.01 -0.05
C ARG A 116 -10.99 -10.41 0.44
N THR A 117 -10.97 -9.13 0.85
CA THR A 117 -9.76 -8.49 1.40
C THR A 117 -9.20 -9.28 2.58
N ARG A 118 -10.06 -9.78 3.48
CA ARG A 118 -9.65 -10.61 4.62
C ARG A 118 -8.98 -11.91 4.19
N VAL A 119 -9.56 -12.62 3.22
CA VAL A 119 -9.00 -13.87 2.69
C VAL A 119 -7.68 -13.62 1.95
N MET A 120 -7.62 -12.58 1.12
CA MET A 120 -6.39 -12.19 0.40
C MET A 120 -5.24 -11.87 1.36
N THR A 121 -5.53 -11.11 2.42
CA THR A 121 -4.53 -10.79 3.45
C THR A 121 -4.06 -12.05 4.18
N MET A 122 -4.97 -12.97 4.51
CA MET A 122 -4.60 -14.25 5.12
C MET A 122 -3.72 -15.10 4.19
N ILE A 123 -4.01 -15.14 2.89
CA ILE A 123 -3.17 -15.83 1.89
C ILE A 123 -1.75 -15.24 1.88
N THR A 124 -1.63 -13.91 1.96
CA THR A 124 -0.32 -13.24 2.01
C THR A 124 0.49 -13.66 3.23
N LEU A 125 -0.13 -13.71 4.41
CA LEU A 125 0.52 -14.16 5.66
C LEU A 125 0.88 -15.64 5.62
N ASP A 126 -0.01 -16.49 5.12
CA ASP A 126 0.23 -17.94 5.02
C ASP A 126 1.32 -18.27 3.99
N SER A 127 1.39 -17.51 2.91
CA SER A 127 2.47 -17.64 1.95
C SER A 127 3.82 -17.31 2.58
N HIS A 128 3.89 -16.23 3.38
CA HIS A 128 5.09 -15.91 4.14
C HIS A 128 5.43 -17.01 5.17
N ALA A 129 4.43 -17.52 5.89
CA ALA A 129 4.62 -18.65 6.82
C ALA A 129 5.17 -19.89 6.12
N ARG A 130 4.64 -20.25 4.92
CA ARG A 130 5.18 -21.32 4.06
C ARG A 130 6.66 -21.07 3.73
N ASP A 131 6.99 -19.88 3.29
CA ASP A 131 8.35 -19.54 2.86
C ASP A 131 9.33 -19.56 4.04
N CYS A 132 8.90 -19.15 5.24
CA CYS A 132 9.67 -19.29 6.47
C CYS A 132 9.93 -20.77 6.81
N VAL A 133 8.91 -21.62 6.76
CA VAL A 133 9.07 -23.06 7.01
C VAL A 133 9.96 -23.71 5.97
N ASP A 134 9.84 -23.35 4.68
CA ASP A 134 10.71 -23.83 3.61
C ASP A 134 12.18 -23.41 3.83
N LYS A 135 12.42 -22.20 4.36
CA LYS A 135 13.74 -21.73 4.74
C LYS A 135 14.33 -22.55 5.91
N LEU A 136 13.53 -22.78 6.97
CA LEU A 136 13.96 -23.59 8.12
C LEU A 136 14.31 -25.02 7.70
N LEU A 137 13.54 -25.64 6.80
CA LEU A 137 13.80 -26.97 6.25
C LEU A 137 15.09 -27.00 5.43
N ARG A 138 15.30 -26.01 4.53
CA ARG A 138 16.47 -25.91 3.67
C ARG A 138 17.75 -25.76 4.46
N GLU A 139 17.71 -24.95 5.51
CA GLU A 139 18.84 -24.65 6.40
C GLU A 139 18.98 -25.67 7.54
N LYS A 140 18.09 -26.69 7.59
CA LYS A 140 18.08 -27.76 8.61
C LYS A 140 18.08 -27.22 10.05
N VAL A 141 17.30 -26.18 10.29
CA VAL A 141 17.18 -25.57 11.62
C VAL A 141 16.38 -26.48 12.54
N SER A 142 16.95 -26.87 13.67
CA SER A 142 16.35 -27.79 14.65
C SER A 142 16.07 -27.17 16.03
N VAL A 143 16.52 -25.92 16.24
CA VAL A 143 16.41 -25.25 17.54
C VAL A 143 15.67 -23.92 17.44
N LYS A 144 14.82 -23.64 18.42
CA LYS A 144 14.01 -22.41 18.49
C LYS A 144 14.81 -21.11 18.67
N THR A 145 16.07 -21.21 19.09
CA THR A 145 16.98 -20.07 19.30
C THR A 145 17.79 -19.70 18.05
N ALA A 146 17.62 -20.44 16.95
CA ALA A 146 18.32 -20.11 15.71
C ALA A 146 17.88 -18.75 15.15
N PHE A 147 18.85 -17.99 14.62
CA PHE A 147 18.60 -16.64 14.11
C PHE A 147 17.53 -16.61 13.01
N GLN A 148 17.47 -17.63 12.17
CA GLN A 148 16.46 -17.75 11.09
C GLN A 148 15.02 -17.69 11.62
N TRP A 149 14.78 -18.24 12.80
CA TRP A 149 13.49 -18.16 13.47
C TRP A 149 13.35 -16.91 14.35
N MET A 150 14.41 -16.53 15.06
CA MET A 150 14.40 -15.36 15.94
C MET A 150 14.20 -14.06 15.18
N SER A 151 14.65 -13.97 13.92
CA SER A 151 14.49 -12.79 13.06
C SER A 151 13.07 -12.59 12.50
N GLN A 152 12.16 -13.53 12.74
CA GLN A 152 10.76 -13.41 12.34
C GLN A 152 9.96 -12.67 13.41
N LEU A 153 8.95 -11.88 12.96
CA LEU A 153 8.00 -11.25 13.87
C LEU A 153 7.07 -12.32 14.46
N LYS A 154 7.15 -12.53 15.75
CA LYS A 154 6.41 -13.56 16.48
C LYS A 154 5.43 -12.90 17.44
N CYS A 155 4.15 -13.20 17.30
CA CYS A 155 3.13 -12.73 18.20
C CYS A 155 2.71 -13.88 19.14
N SER A 156 2.56 -13.56 20.42
CA SER A 156 2.13 -14.51 21.45
C SER A 156 1.15 -13.85 22.43
N MET A 157 0.48 -14.67 23.23
CA MET A 157 -0.40 -14.18 24.29
C MET A 157 0.28 -14.40 25.65
N GLU A 158 0.57 -13.33 26.37
CA GLU A 158 1.12 -13.38 27.71
C GLU A 158 0.24 -12.56 28.68
N ASN A 159 -0.12 -13.16 29.81
CA ASN A 159 -0.96 -12.52 30.84
C ASN A 159 -2.26 -11.89 30.27
N GLY A 160 -2.82 -12.50 29.21
CA GLY A 160 -4.04 -12.01 28.55
C GLY A 160 -3.85 -10.79 27.64
N LYS A 161 -2.61 -10.41 27.34
CA LYS A 161 -2.25 -9.36 26.37
C LYS A 161 -1.38 -9.92 25.25
N ALA A 162 -1.52 -9.38 24.06
CA ALA A 162 -0.69 -9.75 22.93
C ALA A 162 0.67 -9.07 23.00
N VAL A 163 1.73 -9.83 22.77
CA VAL A 163 3.12 -9.38 22.74
C VAL A 163 3.73 -9.82 21.43
N CYS A 164 4.54 -8.97 20.85
CA CYS A 164 5.25 -9.20 19.59
C CYS A 164 6.76 -9.16 19.85
N ASP A 165 7.46 -10.24 19.50
CA ASP A 165 8.90 -10.39 19.64
C ASP A 165 9.58 -10.52 18.29
N ILE A 166 10.70 -9.84 18.11
CA ILE A 166 11.59 -10.00 16.97
C ILE A 166 13.05 -9.82 17.41
N CYS A 167 13.88 -10.82 17.25
CA CYS A 167 15.21 -10.88 17.86
C CYS A 167 15.15 -10.55 19.36
N ASP A 168 15.83 -9.48 19.80
CA ASP A 168 15.88 -9.03 21.20
C ASP A 168 14.84 -7.94 21.50
N ALA A 169 14.16 -7.40 20.47
CA ALA A 169 13.16 -6.36 20.65
C ALA A 169 11.79 -6.97 21.01
N ARG A 170 11.16 -6.41 22.02
CA ARG A 170 9.85 -6.81 22.52
C ARG A 170 8.91 -5.62 22.56
N PHE A 171 7.72 -5.79 21.98
CA PHE A 171 6.68 -4.77 21.91
C PHE A 171 5.35 -5.31 22.41
N ASN A 172 4.64 -4.51 23.19
CA ASN A 172 3.24 -4.79 23.49
C ASN A 172 2.40 -4.41 22.26
N TYR A 173 1.46 -5.28 21.86
CA TYR A 173 0.49 -4.94 20.83
C TYR A 173 -0.39 -3.78 21.29
N ALA A 174 -0.50 -2.71 20.51
CA ALA A 174 -1.12 -1.47 20.95
C ALA A 174 -2.66 -1.48 20.92
N TYR A 175 -3.27 -2.42 20.19
CA TYR A 175 -4.73 -2.53 20.02
C TYR A 175 -5.42 -1.29 19.44
N GLU A 176 -4.72 -0.49 18.66
CA GLU A 176 -5.38 0.56 17.89
C GLU A 176 -6.23 -0.06 16.77
N TYR A 177 -7.43 0.47 16.53
CA TYR A 177 -8.32 -0.08 15.50
C TYR A 177 -7.85 0.33 14.10
N LEU A 178 -7.38 -0.63 13.32
CA LEU A 178 -6.81 -0.42 11.99
C LEU A 178 -7.75 -0.87 10.86
N GLY A 179 -8.88 -1.48 11.20
CA GLY A 179 -9.85 -1.95 10.22
C GLY A 179 -9.40 -3.18 9.42
N ASN A 180 -9.96 -3.31 8.23
CA ASN A 180 -9.64 -4.38 7.28
C ASN A 180 -8.76 -3.83 6.16
N ARG A 181 -7.47 -4.03 6.25
CA ARG A 181 -6.45 -3.55 5.31
C ARG A 181 -5.75 -4.69 4.59
N ASN A 182 -5.11 -4.38 3.48
CA ASN A 182 -4.18 -5.29 2.81
C ASN A 182 -2.85 -5.34 3.58
N CYS A 183 -2.21 -6.51 3.62
CA CYS A 183 -0.84 -6.67 4.09
C CYS A 183 0.15 -6.58 2.94
N LEU A 184 1.37 -6.16 3.26
CA LEU A 184 2.48 -6.19 2.34
C LEU A 184 2.97 -7.62 2.15
N VAL A 185 3.42 -7.97 0.95
CA VAL A 185 4.13 -9.23 0.72
C VAL A 185 5.50 -9.14 1.37
N ILE A 186 5.74 -9.96 2.39
CA ILE A 186 7.00 -9.98 3.12
C ILE A 186 8.05 -10.77 2.31
N THR A 187 9.09 -10.07 1.91
CA THR A 187 10.25 -10.63 1.20
C THR A 187 11.45 -10.74 2.14
N PRO A 188 12.53 -11.45 1.79
CA PRO A 188 13.76 -11.46 2.61
C PRO A 188 14.35 -10.06 2.86
N LEU A 189 14.11 -9.12 1.94
CA LEU A 189 14.48 -7.72 2.11
C LEU A 189 13.62 -7.04 3.19
N THR A 190 12.32 -7.26 3.15
CA THR A 190 11.36 -6.73 4.13
C THR A 190 11.65 -7.26 5.54
N ASP A 191 11.99 -8.54 5.67
CA ASP A 191 12.43 -9.14 6.95
C ASP A 191 13.63 -8.40 7.54
N ARG A 192 14.65 -8.09 6.73
CA ARG A 192 15.83 -7.34 7.18
C ARG A 192 15.45 -5.92 7.65
N ILE A 193 14.54 -5.27 6.93
CA ILE A 193 14.05 -3.94 7.31
C ILE A 193 13.31 -4.03 8.64
N TYR A 194 12.47 -5.05 8.85
CA TYR A 194 11.74 -5.27 10.10
C TYR A 194 12.70 -5.47 11.28
N VAL A 195 13.70 -6.34 11.14
CA VAL A 195 14.73 -6.54 12.17
C VAL A 195 15.45 -5.24 12.49
N THR A 196 15.89 -4.50 11.46
CA THR A 196 16.66 -3.26 11.66
C THR A 196 15.79 -2.16 12.29
N ALA A 197 14.55 -2.01 11.84
CA ALA A 197 13.62 -1.00 12.35
C ALA A 197 13.23 -1.27 13.79
N THR A 198 12.89 -2.51 14.14
CA THR A 198 12.52 -2.88 15.51
C THR A 198 13.69 -2.75 16.48
N GLN A 199 14.91 -3.11 16.06
CA GLN A 199 16.10 -2.90 16.87
C GLN A 199 16.40 -1.41 17.07
N ALA A 200 16.24 -0.58 16.02
CA ALA A 200 16.42 0.86 16.15
C ALA A 200 15.42 1.48 17.14
N LEU A 201 14.15 1.09 17.07
CA LEU A 201 13.13 1.54 18.02
C LEU A 201 13.42 1.06 19.45
N HIS A 202 13.89 -0.17 19.61
CA HIS A 202 14.29 -0.70 20.93
C HIS A 202 15.44 0.10 21.53
N LEU A 203 16.32 0.66 20.70
CA LEU A 203 17.41 1.55 21.10
C LEU A 203 17.00 3.04 21.15
N HIS A 204 15.71 3.34 21.06
CA HIS A 204 15.15 4.70 21.07
C HIS A 204 15.67 5.59 19.93
N MET A 205 15.97 5.00 18.77
CA MET A 205 16.37 5.72 17.56
C MET A 205 15.21 5.77 16.57
N GLY A 206 15.18 6.82 15.75
CA GLY A 206 14.34 6.84 14.55
C GLY A 206 14.89 5.93 13.46
N CYS A 207 14.12 5.72 12.39
CA CYS A 207 14.50 4.89 11.26
C CYS A 207 14.50 5.71 9.97
N ALA A 208 15.49 5.48 9.09
CA ALA A 208 15.66 6.20 7.84
C ALA A 208 15.75 5.25 6.64
N PRO A 209 14.61 4.70 6.15
CA PRO A 209 14.61 3.92 4.92
C PRO A 209 14.93 4.80 3.71
N ALA A 210 16.05 4.51 3.05
CA ALA A 210 16.55 5.21 1.87
C ALA A 210 16.63 4.26 0.67
N GLY A 211 16.25 4.72 -0.51
CA GLY A 211 16.31 3.92 -1.74
C GLY A 211 15.56 4.56 -2.90
N PRO A 212 15.58 3.94 -4.09
CA PRO A 212 14.87 4.42 -5.26
C PRO A 212 13.36 4.60 -5.04
N ALA A 213 12.71 5.39 -5.88
CA ALA A 213 11.26 5.53 -5.85
C ALA A 213 10.57 4.19 -6.17
N GLY A 214 9.40 3.95 -5.59
CA GLY A 214 8.61 2.74 -5.86
C GLY A 214 9.13 1.43 -5.24
N THR A 215 10.11 1.47 -4.33
CA THR A 215 10.64 0.27 -3.63
C THR A 215 9.86 -0.13 -2.38
N GLY A 216 8.79 0.58 -2.05
CA GLY A 216 7.91 0.23 -0.93
C GLY A 216 8.34 0.73 0.45
N LYS A 217 9.21 1.74 0.54
CA LYS A 217 9.70 2.30 1.82
C LYS A 217 8.59 2.66 2.79
N THR A 218 7.67 3.49 2.36
CA THR A 218 6.52 3.98 3.15
C THR A 218 5.56 2.84 3.50
N GLU A 219 5.27 1.96 2.53
CA GLU A 219 4.37 0.82 2.75
C GLU A 219 4.95 -0.20 3.75
N THR A 220 6.26 -0.44 3.72
CA THR A 220 6.93 -1.32 4.71
C THR A 220 6.82 -0.76 6.13
N THR A 221 6.97 0.56 6.29
CA THR A 221 6.81 1.21 7.60
C THR A 221 5.37 1.11 8.11
N LYS A 222 4.39 1.37 7.25
CA LYS A 222 2.95 1.24 7.58
C LYS A 222 2.58 -0.19 7.97
N ASP A 223 3.12 -1.17 7.26
CA ASP A 223 2.83 -2.58 7.51
C ASP A 223 3.44 -3.06 8.83
N LEU A 224 4.68 -2.66 9.13
CA LEU A 224 5.31 -2.94 10.43
C LEU A 224 4.51 -2.33 11.60
N ALA A 225 4.13 -1.06 11.50
CA ALA A 225 3.33 -0.40 12.53
C ALA A 225 2.03 -1.15 12.81
N ALA A 226 1.34 -1.52 11.76
CA ALA A 226 0.08 -2.22 11.88
C ALA A 226 0.23 -3.68 12.34
N SER A 227 1.34 -4.34 12.07
CA SER A 227 1.66 -5.65 12.65
C SER A 227 1.84 -5.58 14.18
N LEU A 228 2.19 -4.41 14.69
CA LEU A 228 2.24 -4.11 16.13
C LEU A 228 0.94 -3.48 16.68
N GLY A 229 -0.10 -3.36 15.85
CA GLY A 229 -1.37 -2.76 16.23
C GLY A 229 -1.32 -1.25 16.44
N LYS A 230 -0.39 -0.55 15.79
CA LYS A 230 -0.20 0.89 15.87
C LYS A 230 -0.58 1.60 14.57
N GLN A 231 -1.15 2.78 14.70
CA GLN A 231 -1.38 3.69 13.58
C GLN A 231 -0.07 4.39 13.20
N CYS A 232 0.21 4.39 11.90
CA CYS A 232 1.30 5.16 11.31
C CYS A 232 0.72 6.29 10.47
N TYR A 233 1.03 7.52 10.86
CA TYR A 233 0.65 8.72 10.11
C TYR A 233 1.72 9.03 9.06
N VAL A 234 1.32 9.05 7.80
CA VAL A 234 2.22 9.40 6.69
C VAL A 234 2.08 10.89 6.41
N ILE A 235 3.18 11.61 6.51
CA ILE A 235 3.28 13.04 6.27
C ILE A 235 4.18 13.23 5.05
N ASN A 236 3.62 13.68 3.94
CA ASN A 236 4.40 14.02 2.75
C ASN A 236 5.09 15.37 2.96
N CYS A 237 6.41 15.33 3.05
CA CYS A 237 7.19 16.55 3.25
C CYS A 237 7.27 17.38 1.98
N ALA A 238 7.04 18.67 2.10
CA ALA A 238 7.09 19.65 1.01
C ALA A 238 7.99 20.83 1.38
N PRO A 239 8.61 21.51 0.40
CA PRO A 239 9.50 22.64 0.66
C PRO A 239 8.85 23.81 1.40
N GLU A 240 7.52 23.92 1.29
CA GLU A 240 6.71 24.98 1.91
C GLU A 240 6.47 24.76 3.41
N MET A 241 6.77 23.56 3.93
CA MET A 241 6.59 23.24 5.36
C MET A 241 7.61 23.97 6.22
N ASP A 242 7.13 24.74 7.16
CA ASP A 242 7.96 25.46 8.13
C ASP A 242 8.29 24.62 9.38
N TYR A 243 9.25 25.07 10.16
CA TYR A 243 9.70 24.36 11.36
C TYR A 243 8.61 24.27 12.45
N ARG A 244 7.65 25.23 12.48
CA ARG A 244 6.55 25.24 13.45
C ARG A 244 5.51 24.18 13.11
N SER A 245 5.18 24.04 11.82
CA SER A 245 4.30 22.95 11.36
C SER A 245 4.90 21.59 11.70
N MET A 246 6.20 21.41 11.46
CA MET A 246 6.91 20.19 11.86
C MET A 246 6.93 19.99 13.38
N GLY A 247 7.18 21.06 14.14
CA GLY A 247 7.14 21.02 15.60
C GLY A 247 5.79 20.61 16.17
N ASN A 248 4.68 21.09 15.59
CA ASN A 248 3.33 20.69 15.99
C ASN A 248 3.05 19.21 15.70
N ILE A 249 3.54 18.70 14.56
CA ILE A 249 3.45 17.27 14.23
C ILE A 249 4.24 16.44 15.26
N PHE A 250 5.48 16.83 15.56
CA PHE A 250 6.30 16.13 16.56
C PHE A 250 5.68 16.16 17.96
N LYS A 251 5.11 17.30 18.38
CA LYS A 251 4.36 17.41 19.65
C LYS A 251 3.17 16.43 19.68
N GLY A 252 2.43 16.35 18.57
CA GLY A 252 1.30 15.42 18.44
C GLY A 252 1.72 13.96 18.52
N LEU A 253 2.79 13.56 17.83
CA LEU A 253 3.31 12.19 17.87
C LEU A 253 3.84 11.83 19.27
N ALA A 254 4.59 12.74 19.91
CA ALA A 254 5.10 12.53 21.26
C ALA A 254 3.98 12.37 22.30
N ALA A 255 2.91 13.15 22.19
CA ALA A 255 1.79 13.11 23.13
C ALA A 255 0.89 11.88 22.94
N SER A 256 0.69 11.42 21.69
CA SER A 256 -0.19 10.30 21.37
C SER A 256 0.49 8.93 21.40
N GLY A 257 1.83 8.87 21.35
CA GLY A 257 2.57 7.61 21.19
C GLY A 257 2.43 6.98 19.81
N SER A 258 1.91 7.71 18.83
CA SER A 258 1.72 7.23 17.45
C SER A 258 3.03 7.19 16.66
N TRP A 259 3.03 6.47 15.55
CA TRP A 259 4.17 6.47 14.64
C TRP A 259 3.98 7.47 13.51
N GLY A 260 5.01 8.24 13.23
CA GLY A 260 5.07 9.17 12.09
C GLY A 260 6.02 8.68 11.01
N CYS A 261 5.55 8.64 9.77
CA CYS A 261 6.36 8.37 8.60
C CYS A 261 6.43 9.65 7.75
N PHE A 262 7.57 10.33 7.80
CA PHE A 262 7.84 11.54 7.04
C PHE A 262 8.37 11.15 5.66
N ASP A 263 7.49 11.15 4.67
CA ASP A 263 7.84 10.73 3.32
C ASP A 263 8.55 11.86 2.57
N GLU A 264 9.62 11.49 1.85
CA GLU A 264 10.48 12.43 1.13
C GLU A 264 11.06 13.56 2.01
N PHE A 265 11.51 13.23 3.20
CA PHE A 265 11.96 14.18 4.23
C PHE A 265 13.07 15.14 3.73
N ASN A 266 13.90 14.71 2.79
CA ASN A 266 14.95 15.52 2.17
C ASN A 266 14.45 16.58 1.17
N ARG A 267 13.13 16.73 1.01
CA ARG A 267 12.52 17.88 0.29
C ARG A 267 12.48 19.14 1.15
N LEU A 268 12.51 19.00 2.47
CA LEU A 268 12.54 20.14 3.36
C LEU A 268 13.82 20.96 3.15
N ILE A 269 13.71 22.26 3.30
CA ILE A 269 14.86 23.17 3.19
C ILE A 269 15.82 22.97 4.36
N ALA A 270 17.12 23.18 4.12
CA ALA A 270 18.18 22.90 5.11
C ALA A 270 18.00 23.61 6.47
N PRO A 271 17.53 24.88 6.56
CA PRO A 271 17.25 25.52 7.84
C PRO A 271 16.17 24.79 8.66
N VAL A 272 15.09 24.33 8.00
CA VAL A 272 14.01 23.56 8.65
C VAL A 272 14.53 22.23 9.15
N LEU A 273 15.32 21.51 8.35
CA LEU A 273 15.95 20.24 8.76
C LEU A 273 16.83 20.40 10.00
N SER A 274 17.55 21.51 10.12
CA SER A 274 18.39 21.79 11.30
C SER A 274 17.56 21.98 12.58
N VAL A 275 16.43 22.68 12.47
CA VAL A 275 15.51 22.85 13.62
C VAL A 275 14.82 21.55 13.97
N CYS A 276 14.35 20.77 12.97
CA CYS A 276 13.79 19.43 13.21
C CYS A 276 14.76 18.50 13.93
N THR A 277 16.07 18.65 13.71
CA THR A 277 17.09 17.89 14.45
C THR A 277 17.00 18.13 15.95
N VAL A 278 16.88 19.40 16.36
CA VAL A 278 16.79 19.78 17.79
C VAL A 278 15.48 19.30 18.39
N GLN A 279 14.37 19.46 17.67
CA GLN A 279 13.04 19.03 18.11
C GLN A 279 12.98 17.50 18.32
N PHE A 280 13.47 16.74 17.35
CA PHE A 280 13.47 15.28 17.43
C PHE A 280 14.46 14.76 18.47
N LYS A 281 15.62 15.41 18.63
CA LYS A 281 16.57 15.09 19.69
C LYS A 281 15.94 15.22 21.09
N ALA A 282 15.18 16.29 21.32
CA ALA A 282 14.48 16.45 22.61
C ALA A 282 13.55 15.27 22.92
N ILE A 283 12.86 14.73 21.89
CA ILE A 283 11.99 13.55 22.06
C ILE A 283 12.81 12.30 22.40
N THR A 284 13.86 12.01 21.64
CA THR A 284 14.69 10.82 21.86
C THR A 284 15.42 10.86 23.20
N ASP A 285 15.92 12.02 23.62
CA ASP A 285 16.53 12.22 24.95
C ASP A 285 15.48 12.04 26.08
N GLY A 286 14.25 12.55 25.87
CA GLY A 286 13.13 12.35 26.79
C GLY A 286 12.75 10.88 26.96
N ILE A 287 12.65 10.13 25.86
CA ILE A 287 12.35 8.67 25.88
C ILE A 287 13.49 7.93 26.61
N SER A 288 14.74 8.22 26.28
CA SER A 288 15.92 7.55 26.87
C SER A 288 16.07 7.84 28.37
N SER A 289 15.66 9.02 28.83
CA SER A 289 15.64 9.38 30.24
C SER A 289 14.40 8.89 30.99
N GLY A 290 13.41 8.32 30.32
CA GLY A 290 12.14 7.91 30.91
C GLY A 290 11.27 9.07 31.41
N SER A 291 11.44 10.26 30.84
CA SER A 291 10.69 11.46 31.23
C SER A 291 9.20 11.35 30.82
N ALA A 292 8.29 11.81 31.69
CA ALA A 292 6.86 11.83 31.39
C ALA A 292 6.44 13.00 30.48
N THR A 293 7.32 13.99 30.29
CA THR A 293 7.07 15.19 29.50
C THR A 293 8.31 15.58 28.70
N VAL A 294 8.09 16.25 27.59
CA VAL A 294 9.13 16.82 26.73
C VAL A 294 8.79 18.26 26.40
N THR A 295 9.81 19.12 26.31
CA THR A 295 9.64 20.52 25.90
C THR A 295 10.13 20.70 24.47
N ILE A 296 9.23 21.13 23.59
CA ILE A 296 9.49 21.39 22.16
C ILE A 296 9.06 22.83 21.86
N GLU A 297 9.98 23.66 21.41
CA GLU A 297 9.73 25.10 21.09
C GLU A 297 9.11 25.91 22.25
N GLY A 298 9.44 25.56 23.48
CA GLY A 298 8.91 26.24 24.66
C GLY A 298 7.61 25.65 25.21
N ASP A 299 6.93 24.78 24.45
CA ASP A 299 5.73 24.07 24.91
C ASP A 299 6.11 22.74 25.57
N THR A 300 5.61 22.50 26.77
CA THR A 300 5.78 21.23 27.47
C THR A 300 4.57 20.33 27.20
N VAL A 301 4.82 19.18 26.58
CA VAL A 301 3.79 18.19 26.23
C VAL A 301 4.06 16.86 26.93
N LYS A 302 3.01 16.05 27.11
CA LYS A 302 3.14 14.68 27.59
C LYS A 302 4.00 13.88 26.60
N LEU A 303 4.84 12.99 27.12
CA LEU A 303 5.65 12.09 26.31
C LEU A 303 5.19 10.65 26.52
N ASP A 304 4.79 10.00 25.44
CA ASP A 304 4.53 8.56 25.40
C ASP A 304 5.74 7.86 24.78
N ASN A 305 6.36 6.95 25.53
CA ASN A 305 7.58 6.25 25.14
C ASN A 305 7.40 5.31 23.93
N THR A 306 6.18 5.09 23.49
CA THR A 306 5.86 4.20 22.38
C THR A 306 5.82 4.91 21.04
N CYS A 307 6.05 6.24 21.00
CA CYS A 307 6.13 6.99 19.75
C CYS A 307 7.35 6.57 18.91
N GLY A 308 7.20 6.60 17.59
CA GLY A 308 8.26 6.25 16.65
C GLY A 308 8.27 7.19 15.44
N ALA A 309 9.46 7.49 14.93
CA ALA A 309 9.60 8.31 13.73
C ALA A 309 10.39 7.60 12.65
N TYR A 310 9.89 7.69 11.43
CA TYR A 310 10.50 7.16 10.23
C TYR A 310 10.64 8.30 9.22
N ILE A 311 11.79 8.40 8.58
CA ILE A 311 12.04 9.35 7.50
C ILE A 311 12.38 8.60 6.22
N THR A 312 11.61 8.76 5.17
CA THR A 312 11.95 8.16 3.88
C THR A 312 12.74 9.15 3.03
N MET A 313 13.65 8.61 2.22
CA MET A 313 14.50 9.41 1.35
C MET A 313 14.66 8.74 0.00
N ASN A 314 14.69 9.58 -1.04
CA ASN A 314 15.08 9.18 -2.39
C ASN A 314 16.45 9.80 -2.69
N PRO A 315 17.56 9.04 -2.58
CA PRO A 315 18.90 9.56 -2.87
C PRO A 315 19.08 9.81 -4.38
N GLY A 316 19.90 10.79 -4.72
CA GLY A 316 20.33 11.04 -6.10
C GLY A 316 19.40 11.91 -6.96
N TYR A 317 18.30 12.45 -6.43
CA TYR A 317 17.47 13.41 -7.15
C TYR A 317 18.01 14.84 -7.02
N LEU A 318 18.02 15.56 -8.13
CA LEU A 318 18.40 16.99 -8.16
C LEU A 318 17.44 17.83 -7.32
N GLY A 319 17.96 18.84 -6.61
CA GLY A 319 17.14 19.75 -5.80
C GLY A 319 16.79 19.24 -4.40
N ARG A 320 17.33 18.10 -3.96
CA ARG A 320 17.10 17.53 -2.63
C ARG A 320 18.21 17.97 -1.65
N SER A 321 17.79 18.34 -0.43
CA SER A 321 18.71 18.72 0.64
C SER A 321 19.47 17.51 1.18
N THR A 322 20.73 17.68 1.54
CA THR A 322 21.47 16.69 2.34
C THR A 322 21.06 16.81 3.80
N LEU A 323 20.84 15.66 4.45
CA LEU A 323 20.50 15.67 5.86
C LEU A 323 21.67 16.17 6.72
N PRO A 324 21.42 17.06 7.70
CA PRO A 324 22.42 17.47 8.69
C PRO A 324 23.01 16.24 9.45
N GLU A 325 24.29 16.29 9.78
CA GLU A 325 24.96 15.17 10.48
C GLU A 325 24.30 14.86 11.84
N GLY A 326 23.87 15.88 12.56
CA GLY A 326 23.13 15.69 13.82
C GLY A 326 21.84 14.92 13.63
N LEU A 327 21.15 15.09 12.51
CA LEU A 327 19.93 14.35 12.22
C LEU A 327 20.25 12.90 11.82
N LYS A 328 21.28 12.67 11.00
CA LYS A 328 21.73 11.32 10.65
C LYS A 328 22.07 10.46 11.87
N ALA A 329 22.63 11.08 12.91
CA ALA A 329 22.97 10.39 14.16
C ALA A 329 21.73 9.91 14.96
N LEU A 330 20.59 10.58 14.80
CA LEU A 330 19.34 10.23 15.50
C LEU A 330 18.53 9.14 14.79
N PHE A 331 18.81 8.89 13.52
CA PHE A 331 18.08 7.93 12.68
C PHE A 331 18.98 6.80 12.22
N ARG A 332 18.53 5.57 12.37
CA ARG A 332 19.20 4.39 11.82
C ARG A 332 18.96 4.32 10.32
N PRO A 333 20.00 4.47 9.47
CA PRO A 333 19.83 4.34 8.03
C PRO A 333 19.57 2.89 7.62
N MET A 334 18.66 2.71 6.69
CA MET A 334 18.31 1.41 6.09
C MET A 334 18.24 1.57 4.57
N THR A 335 18.98 0.75 3.85
CA THR A 335 18.93 0.75 2.38
C THR A 335 17.79 -0.16 1.91
N VAL A 336 16.85 0.41 1.17
CA VAL A 336 15.74 -0.32 0.55
C VAL A 336 16.01 -0.44 -0.94
N MET A 337 16.29 -1.64 -1.39
CA MET A 337 16.55 -1.97 -2.80
C MET A 337 15.25 -2.38 -3.51
N VAL A 338 15.35 -2.62 -4.80
CA VAL A 338 14.23 -3.20 -5.57
C VAL A 338 13.90 -4.58 -4.99
N PRO A 339 12.65 -4.82 -4.58
CA PRO A 339 12.24 -6.09 -3.97
C PRO A 339 12.23 -7.24 -4.99
N ASP A 340 12.18 -8.48 -4.50
CA ASP A 340 12.00 -9.66 -5.34
C ASP A 340 10.61 -9.68 -5.97
N LEU A 341 10.55 -9.22 -7.23
CA LEU A 341 9.29 -9.12 -7.97
C LEU A 341 8.67 -10.50 -8.27
N VAL A 342 9.47 -11.55 -8.40
CA VAL A 342 8.92 -12.91 -8.65
C VAL A 342 8.11 -13.36 -7.46
N LEU A 343 8.63 -13.19 -6.25
CA LEU A 343 7.94 -13.55 -5.02
C LEU A 343 6.67 -12.72 -4.81
N ILE A 344 6.74 -11.43 -5.09
CA ILE A 344 5.59 -10.53 -5.00
C ILE A 344 4.51 -10.92 -6.01
N CYS A 345 4.89 -11.19 -7.27
CA CYS A 345 3.94 -11.65 -8.30
C CYS A 345 3.29 -12.98 -7.91
N GLU A 346 4.07 -13.96 -7.42
CA GLU A 346 3.55 -15.25 -6.97
C GLU A 346 2.49 -15.07 -5.88
N ASN A 347 2.80 -14.30 -4.85
CA ASN A 347 1.88 -14.04 -3.75
C ASN A 347 0.61 -13.31 -4.19
N MET A 348 0.74 -12.27 -5.00
CA MET A 348 -0.40 -11.52 -5.51
C MET A 348 -1.29 -12.38 -6.41
N MET A 349 -0.70 -13.23 -7.27
CA MET A 349 -1.47 -14.16 -8.11
C MET A 349 -2.23 -15.18 -7.25
N MET A 350 -1.60 -15.74 -6.21
CA MET A 350 -2.28 -16.63 -5.27
C MET A 350 -3.45 -15.92 -4.58
N ALA A 351 -3.26 -14.68 -4.13
CA ALA A 351 -4.31 -13.87 -3.52
C ALA A 351 -5.47 -13.59 -4.49
N GLU A 352 -5.21 -13.45 -5.78
CA GLU A 352 -6.22 -13.28 -6.83
C GLU A 352 -6.85 -14.61 -7.31
N GLY A 353 -6.42 -15.76 -6.78
CA GLY A 353 -7.01 -17.08 -7.03
C GLY A 353 -6.37 -17.91 -8.14
N PHE A 354 -5.14 -17.61 -8.55
CA PHE A 354 -4.37 -18.41 -9.51
C PHE A 354 -3.74 -19.62 -8.82
N GLU A 355 -3.84 -20.81 -9.43
CA GLU A 355 -3.20 -22.05 -8.94
C GLU A 355 -1.75 -22.15 -9.39
N ASN A 356 -1.48 -21.85 -10.68
CA ASN A 356 -0.16 -21.94 -11.26
C ASN A 356 0.67 -20.66 -11.05
N ALA A 357 0.45 -19.98 -9.91
CA ALA A 357 1.03 -18.67 -9.62
C ALA A 357 2.56 -18.63 -9.77
N LYS A 358 3.26 -19.69 -9.35
CA LYS A 358 4.74 -19.74 -9.38
C LYS A 358 5.32 -19.72 -10.78
N GLU A 359 4.74 -20.48 -11.71
CA GLU A 359 5.18 -20.50 -13.12
C GLU A 359 4.84 -19.18 -13.80
N LEU A 360 3.62 -18.73 -13.62
CA LEU A 360 3.13 -17.50 -14.22
C LEU A 360 3.87 -16.26 -13.72
N ALA A 361 4.24 -16.22 -12.43
CA ALA A 361 5.06 -15.15 -11.87
C ALA A 361 6.45 -15.05 -12.53
N ARG A 362 7.07 -16.18 -12.83
CA ARG A 362 8.35 -16.21 -13.56
C ARG A 362 8.21 -15.68 -14.99
N LYS A 363 7.14 -16.08 -15.70
CA LYS A 363 6.85 -15.57 -17.04
C LYS A 363 6.58 -14.06 -17.02
N PHE A 364 5.82 -13.60 -16.05
CA PHE A 364 5.52 -12.18 -15.85
C PHE A 364 6.81 -11.36 -15.64
N TYR A 365 7.62 -11.78 -14.68
CA TYR A 365 8.88 -11.11 -14.37
C TYR A 365 9.85 -11.14 -15.55
N GLY A 366 9.96 -12.30 -16.22
CA GLY A 366 10.79 -12.45 -17.42
C GLY A 366 10.38 -11.46 -18.51
N LEU A 367 9.07 -11.31 -18.77
CA LEU A 367 8.57 -10.30 -19.71
C LEU A 367 9.01 -8.89 -19.33
N TYR A 368 8.77 -8.47 -18.08
CA TYR A 368 9.08 -7.10 -17.63
C TYR A 368 10.59 -6.82 -17.63
N SER A 369 11.41 -7.81 -17.30
CA SER A 369 12.87 -7.70 -17.42
C SER A 369 13.30 -7.49 -18.87
N LEU A 370 12.78 -8.32 -19.80
CA LEU A 370 13.08 -8.21 -21.23
C LEU A 370 12.56 -6.90 -21.84
N LEU A 371 11.36 -6.45 -21.45
CA LEU A 371 10.85 -5.16 -21.88
C LEU A 371 11.73 -3.99 -21.42
N ASN A 372 12.23 -4.05 -20.18
CA ASN A 372 13.14 -3.03 -19.68
C ASN A 372 14.48 -3.02 -20.42
N GLU A 373 14.94 -4.14 -20.94
CA GLU A 373 16.21 -4.26 -21.66
C GLU A 373 16.09 -3.95 -23.15
N LEU A 374 15.07 -4.46 -23.81
CA LEU A 374 14.95 -4.49 -25.26
C LEU A 374 14.15 -3.35 -25.86
N LEU A 375 13.20 -2.75 -25.12
CA LEU A 375 12.43 -1.60 -25.62
C LEU A 375 13.26 -0.31 -25.57
N SER A 376 12.83 0.68 -26.34
CA SER A 376 13.41 2.02 -26.31
C SER A 376 13.32 2.63 -24.91
N LYS A 377 14.29 3.49 -24.55
CA LYS A 377 14.35 4.12 -23.23
C LYS A 377 13.46 5.36 -23.17
N GLN A 378 12.14 5.14 -23.22
CA GLN A 378 11.17 6.22 -23.08
C GLN A 378 11.01 6.63 -21.61
N LEU A 379 10.91 7.94 -21.34
CA LEU A 379 10.78 8.47 -19.98
C LEU A 379 9.49 8.03 -19.27
N HIS A 380 8.45 7.68 -20.02
CA HIS A 380 7.15 7.24 -19.49
C HIS A 380 7.04 5.72 -19.28
N TYR A 381 8.06 4.94 -19.66
CA TYR A 381 8.05 3.50 -19.43
C TYR A 381 8.36 3.21 -17.96
N ASP A 382 7.39 2.60 -17.30
CA ASP A 382 7.52 2.09 -15.94
C ASP A 382 7.23 0.58 -15.93
N TRP A 383 8.23 -0.20 -15.55
CA TRP A 383 8.18 -1.65 -15.38
C TRP A 383 8.35 -2.05 -13.91
N GLY A 384 8.16 -1.10 -13.00
CA GLY A 384 8.32 -1.27 -11.56
C GLY A 384 7.12 -1.90 -10.87
N LEU A 385 7.21 -2.00 -9.54
CA LEU A 385 6.23 -2.66 -8.66
C LEU A 385 4.79 -2.11 -8.82
N ARG A 386 4.64 -0.79 -9.04
CA ARG A 386 3.32 -0.17 -9.23
C ARG A 386 2.61 -0.66 -10.49
N ALA A 387 3.35 -0.80 -11.59
CA ALA A 387 2.83 -1.34 -12.85
C ALA A 387 2.46 -2.82 -12.70
N VAL A 388 3.33 -3.61 -12.06
CA VAL A 388 3.10 -5.02 -11.74
C VAL A 388 1.79 -5.20 -10.96
N LYS A 389 1.62 -4.48 -9.86
CA LYS A 389 0.41 -4.52 -9.01
C LYS A 389 -0.86 -4.26 -9.82
N SER A 390 -0.83 -3.25 -10.69
CA SER A 390 -2.00 -2.88 -11.52
C SER A 390 -2.41 -3.98 -12.47
N VAL A 391 -1.46 -4.59 -13.18
CA VAL A 391 -1.74 -5.70 -14.11
C VAL A 391 -2.29 -6.92 -13.37
N LEU A 392 -1.75 -7.25 -12.21
CA LEU A 392 -2.21 -8.41 -11.44
C LEU A 392 -3.63 -8.23 -10.90
N VAL A 393 -3.99 -7.02 -10.47
CA VAL A 393 -5.39 -6.70 -10.08
C VAL A 393 -6.35 -6.87 -11.26
N VAL A 394 -5.95 -6.42 -12.46
CA VAL A 394 -6.75 -6.60 -13.70
C VAL A 394 -6.87 -8.08 -14.04
N ALA A 395 -5.76 -8.84 -13.99
CA ALA A 395 -5.76 -10.28 -14.25
C ALA A 395 -6.67 -11.02 -13.26
N GLY A 396 -6.66 -10.65 -11.98
CA GLY A 396 -7.58 -11.17 -10.97
C GLY A 396 -9.04 -10.86 -11.28
N GLY A 397 -9.34 -9.66 -11.77
CA GLY A 397 -10.66 -9.29 -12.27
C GLY A 397 -11.13 -10.20 -13.41
N PHE A 398 -10.28 -10.45 -14.39
CA PHE A 398 -10.59 -11.37 -15.50
C PHE A 398 -10.76 -12.82 -15.03
N LYS A 399 -9.92 -13.29 -14.09
CA LYS A 399 -10.05 -14.66 -13.54
C LYS A 399 -11.38 -14.89 -12.86
N ARG A 400 -11.88 -13.90 -12.14
CA ARG A 400 -13.19 -13.98 -11.47
C ARG A 400 -14.37 -13.88 -12.45
N ALA A 401 -14.22 -13.10 -13.52
CA ALA A 401 -15.26 -12.96 -14.53
C ALA A 401 -15.36 -14.19 -15.45
N GLU A 402 -14.24 -14.84 -15.70
CA GLU A 402 -14.11 -15.97 -16.64
C GLU A 402 -13.29 -17.11 -15.97
N PRO A 403 -13.85 -17.83 -14.98
CA PRO A 403 -13.11 -18.83 -14.19
C PRO A 403 -12.64 -20.04 -14.99
N ASP A 404 -13.31 -20.38 -16.08
CA ASP A 404 -13.04 -21.56 -16.91
C ASP A 404 -11.92 -21.35 -17.94
N VAL A 405 -11.51 -20.10 -18.18
CA VAL A 405 -10.44 -19.77 -19.13
C VAL A 405 -9.08 -20.13 -18.52
N PRO A 406 -8.15 -20.73 -19.31
CA PRO A 406 -6.81 -21.04 -18.85
C PRO A 406 -6.08 -19.82 -18.24
N GLU A 407 -5.44 -20.01 -17.10
CA GLU A 407 -4.78 -18.93 -16.35
C GLU A 407 -3.71 -18.20 -17.16
N ALA A 408 -2.97 -18.92 -18.01
CA ALA A 408 -1.98 -18.33 -18.90
C ALA A 408 -2.61 -17.38 -19.94
N ALA A 409 -3.80 -17.71 -20.44
CA ALA A 409 -4.53 -16.87 -21.40
C ALA A 409 -5.05 -15.59 -20.72
N ILE A 410 -5.54 -15.70 -19.49
CA ILE A 410 -6.00 -14.56 -18.68
C ILE A 410 -4.83 -13.60 -18.42
N LEU A 411 -3.69 -14.14 -17.98
CA LEU A 411 -2.50 -13.34 -17.69
C LEU A 411 -1.97 -12.65 -18.96
N MET A 412 -1.86 -13.39 -20.07
CA MET A 412 -1.42 -12.85 -21.36
C MET A 412 -2.32 -11.71 -21.82
N ARG A 413 -3.65 -11.87 -21.70
CA ARG A 413 -4.61 -10.83 -22.04
C ARG A 413 -4.44 -9.59 -21.18
N ALA A 414 -4.32 -9.76 -19.87
CA ALA A 414 -4.09 -8.65 -18.94
C ALA A 414 -2.79 -7.89 -19.24
N LEU A 415 -1.69 -8.62 -19.51
CA LEU A 415 -0.41 -8.05 -19.88
C LEU A 415 -0.50 -7.25 -21.19
N ARG A 416 -1.16 -7.80 -22.20
CA ARG A 416 -1.36 -7.13 -23.48
C ARG A 416 -2.20 -5.87 -23.32
N ASP A 417 -3.41 -6.02 -22.79
CA ASP A 417 -4.41 -4.95 -22.77
C ASP A 417 -3.97 -3.76 -21.89
N PHE A 418 -3.25 -4.03 -20.79
CA PHE A 418 -2.73 -2.98 -19.91
C PHE A 418 -1.49 -2.26 -20.47
N ASN A 419 -0.59 -2.99 -21.17
CA ASN A 419 0.68 -2.39 -21.60
C ASN A 419 0.59 -1.76 -23.01
N THR A 420 -0.23 -2.29 -23.92
CA THR A 420 -0.37 -1.77 -25.29
C THR A 420 -0.62 -0.25 -25.35
N PRO A 421 -1.47 0.36 -24.48
CA PRO A 421 -1.74 1.79 -24.55
C PRO A 421 -0.53 2.69 -24.33
N LYS A 422 0.45 2.24 -23.56
CA LYS A 422 1.65 3.03 -23.19
C LYS A 422 2.85 2.78 -24.09
N ILE A 423 2.83 1.73 -24.92
CA ILE A 423 3.96 1.38 -25.78
C ILE A 423 3.91 2.22 -27.06
N VAL A 424 5.06 2.80 -27.45
CA VAL A 424 5.20 3.54 -28.69
C VAL A 424 5.15 2.60 -29.89
N GLN A 425 4.69 3.09 -31.06
CA GLN A 425 4.45 2.29 -32.25
C GLN A 425 5.69 1.47 -32.69
N GLN A 426 6.89 2.05 -32.57
CA GLN A 426 8.14 1.39 -32.94
C GLN A 426 8.44 0.14 -32.10
N ASP A 427 8.09 0.18 -30.81
CA ASP A 427 8.35 -0.90 -29.86
C ASP A 427 7.25 -1.98 -29.86
N THR A 428 6.11 -1.71 -30.53
CA THR A 428 4.94 -2.60 -30.53
C THR A 428 5.25 -3.97 -31.11
N VAL A 429 6.05 -4.04 -32.16
CA VAL A 429 6.46 -5.31 -32.81
C VAL A 429 7.27 -6.18 -31.86
N VAL A 430 8.23 -5.58 -31.16
CA VAL A 430 9.06 -6.28 -30.15
C VAL A 430 8.21 -6.78 -29.00
N PHE A 431 7.30 -5.95 -28.51
CA PHE A 431 6.38 -6.32 -27.42
C PHE A 431 5.51 -7.52 -27.76
N TYR A 432 4.87 -7.54 -28.93
CA TYR A 432 4.05 -8.68 -29.34
C TYR A 432 4.86 -9.93 -29.63
N GLY A 433 6.10 -9.79 -30.15
CA GLY A 433 7.04 -10.90 -30.31
C GLY A 433 7.35 -11.57 -28.97
N LEU A 434 7.74 -10.78 -27.97
CA LEU A 434 8.03 -11.29 -26.62
C LEU A 434 6.83 -11.95 -25.95
N LEU A 435 5.62 -11.38 -26.12
CA LEU A 435 4.40 -12.02 -25.63
C LEU A 435 4.15 -13.38 -26.29
N GLY A 436 4.34 -13.48 -27.60
CA GLY A 436 4.19 -14.75 -28.33
C GLY A 436 5.18 -15.82 -27.90
N ASP A 437 6.44 -15.43 -27.62
CA ASP A 437 7.50 -16.34 -27.17
C ASP A 437 7.24 -16.88 -25.75
N LEU A 438 6.73 -16.03 -24.86
CA LEU A 438 6.44 -16.44 -23.47
C LEU A 438 5.14 -17.21 -23.32
N PHE A 439 4.19 -16.99 -24.21
CA PHE A 439 2.88 -17.66 -24.20
C PHE A 439 2.60 -18.35 -25.56
N PRO A 440 3.39 -19.37 -25.95
CA PRO A 440 3.27 -19.99 -27.27
C PRO A 440 1.89 -20.61 -27.47
N GLY A 441 1.30 -20.36 -28.65
CA GLY A 441 -0.02 -20.88 -29.02
C GLY A 441 -1.22 -20.24 -28.31
N ILE A 442 -0.99 -19.26 -27.42
CA ILE A 442 -2.05 -18.56 -26.70
C ILE A 442 -2.21 -17.16 -27.32
N ASN A 443 -3.34 -16.90 -27.94
CA ASN A 443 -3.68 -15.57 -28.46
C ASN A 443 -5.17 -15.27 -28.20
N PRO A 444 -5.55 -14.93 -26.97
CA PRO A 444 -6.92 -14.62 -26.64
C PRO A 444 -7.36 -13.35 -27.40
N PRO A 445 -8.56 -13.34 -28.00
CA PRO A 445 -9.08 -12.17 -28.67
C PRO A 445 -9.23 -11.01 -27.67
N ARG A 446 -9.06 -9.77 -28.16
CA ARG A 446 -9.40 -8.59 -27.39
C ARG A 446 -10.90 -8.56 -27.16
N LYS A 447 -11.32 -8.29 -25.92
CA LYS A 447 -12.75 -8.10 -25.64
C LYS A 447 -13.15 -6.70 -26.09
N LEU A 448 -13.85 -6.63 -27.22
CA LEU A 448 -14.35 -5.38 -27.77
C LEU A 448 -15.58 -4.92 -26.98
N ASN A 449 -15.66 -3.63 -26.75
CA ASN A 449 -16.86 -2.99 -26.21
C ASN A 449 -17.57 -2.27 -27.35
N ASP A 450 -18.35 -3.04 -28.13
CA ASP A 450 -19.03 -2.55 -29.36
C ASP A 450 -19.93 -1.34 -29.09
N THR A 451 -20.51 -1.27 -27.87
CA THR A 451 -21.37 -0.14 -27.47
C THR A 451 -20.55 1.13 -27.32
N LEU A 452 -19.41 1.05 -26.64
CA LEU A 452 -18.49 2.19 -26.47
C LEU A 452 -17.87 2.60 -27.80
N GLU A 453 -17.39 1.66 -28.61
CA GLU A 453 -16.80 1.97 -29.93
C GLU A 453 -17.79 2.66 -30.86
N SER A 454 -19.03 2.19 -30.90
CA SER A 454 -20.08 2.83 -31.68
C SER A 454 -20.42 4.23 -31.17
N ALA A 455 -20.42 4.43 -29.83
CA ALA A 455 -20.63 5.74 -29.22
C ALA A 455 -19.47 6.71 -29.52
N VAL A 456 -18.23 6.23 -29.54
CA VAL A 456 -17.03 7.01 -29.89
C VAL A 456 -17.10 7.45 -31.35
N LYS A 457 -17.39 6.54 -32.29
CA LYS A 457 -17.54 6.89 -33.70
C LYS A 457 -18.64 7.94 -33.94
N LYS A 458 -19.79 7.79 -33.26
CA LYS A 458 -20.87 8.79 -33.31
C LYS A 458 -20.46 10.13 -32.65
N ALA A 459 -19.64 10.10 -31.61
CA ALA A 459 -19.15 11.31 -30.97
C ALA A 459 -18.15 12.05 -31.88
N CYS A 460 -17.24 11.34 -32.57
CA CYS A 460 -16.32 11.90 -33.54
C CYS A 460 -17.10 12.58 -34.68
N ALA A 461 -18.09 11.91 -35.26
CA ALA A 461 -18.92 12.48 -36.34
C ALA A 461 -19.67 13.74 -35.88
N ALA A 462 -20.23 13.76 -34.68
CA ALA A 462 -20.92 14.93 -34.11
C ALA A 462 -19.99 16.13 -33.89
N ARG A 463 -18.69 15.88 -33.73
CA ARG A 463 -17.64 16.90 -33.53
C ARG A 463 -16.90 17.23 -34.83
N GLN A 464 -17.41 16.76 -35.97
CA GLN A 464 -16.82 16.96 -37.30
C GLN A 464 -15.38 16.45 -37.43
N MET A 465 -15.06 15.38 -36.70
CA MET A 465 -13.78 14.68 -36.78
C MET A 465 -13.93 13.38 -37.56
N ASN A 466 -12.87 13.02 -38.31
CA ASN A 466 -12.81 11.72 -38.96
C ASN A 466 -12.70 10.62 -37.89
N PRO A 467 -13.57 9.60 -37.84
CA PRO A 467 -13.50 8.49 -36.93
C PRO A 467 -12.41 7.48 -37.33
N ASP A 468 -11.16 7.91 -37.29
CA ASP A 468 -10.00 7.06 -37.54
C ASP A 468 -9.93 5.92 -36.51
N GLU A 469 -9.59 4.71 -36.96
CA GLU A 469 -9.60 3.52 -36.12
C GLU A 469 -8.56 3.59 -34.98
N GLU A 470 -7.37 4.14 -35.26
CA GLU A 470 -6.32 4.30 -34.23
C GLU A 470 -6.73 5.33 -33.15
N PHE A 471 -7.33 6.44 -33.57
CA PHE A 471 -7.85 7.45 -32.65
C PHE A 471 -9.00 6.89 -31.81
N CYS A 472 -9.97 6.22 -32.42
CA CYS A 472 -11.07 5.60 -31.68
C CYS A 472 -10.56 4.55 -30.67
N LEU A 473 -9.55 3.77 -31.07
CA LEU A 473 -8.88 2.82 -30.18
C LEU A 473 -8.26 3.50 -28.97
N LYS A 474 -7.57 4.64 -29.15
CA LYS A 474 -6.98 5.40 -28.03
C LYS A 474 -8.03 5.95 -27.07
N VAL A 475 -9.19 6.38 -27.58
CA VAL A 475 -10.31 6.83 -26.74
C VAL A 475 -10.86 5.67 -25.89
N VAL A 476 -11.02 4.48 -26.47
CA VAL A 476 -11.47 3.28 -25.76
C VAL A 476 -10.44 2.86 -24.70
N GLN A 477 -9.15 2.86 -25.06
CA GLN A 477 -8.07 2.55 -24.12
C GLN A 477 -8.02 3.53 -22.94
N LEU A 478 -8.33 4.81 -23.15
CA LEU A 478 -8.42 5.79 -22.08
C LEU A 478 -9.53 5.42 -21.07
N GLU A 479 -10.71 5.00 -21.54
CA GLU A 479 -11.79 4.54 -20.66
C GLU A 479 -11.38 3.29 -19.87
N GLU A 480 -10.75 2.32 -20.52
CA GLU A 480 -10.25 1.09 -19.87
C GLU A 480 -9.24 1.41 -18.77
N LEU A 481 -8.36 2.39 -18.98
CA LEU A 481 -7.39 2.82 -17.98
C LEU A 481 -8.03 3.58 -16.81
N LEU A 482 -9.00 4.45 -17.07
CA LEU A 482 -9.75 5.18 -16.04
C LEU A 482 -10.58 4.26 -15.15
N ALA A 483 -11.01 3.10 -15.66
CA ALA A 483 -11.65 2.08 -14.82
C ALA A 483 -10.70 1.44 -13.80
N ILE A 484 -9.38 1.50 -14.03
CA ILE A 484 -8.35 0.88 -13.16
C ILE A 484 -7.66 1.92 -12.28
N ARG A 485 -7.36 3.09 -12.87
CA ARG A 485 -6.61 4.17 -12.23
C ARG A 485 -7.46 5.43 -12.13
N HIS A 486 -7.41 6.09 -10.99
CA HIS A 486 -8.09 7.36 -10.77
C HIS A 486 -7.38 8.55 -11.44
N CYS A 487 -6.09 8.42 -11.79
CA CYS A 487 -5.31 9.40 -12.51
C CYS A 487 -4.63 8.76 -13.72
N VAL A 488 -4.70 9.42 -14.87
CA VAL A 488 -4.09 8.97 -16.13
C VAL A 488 -3.40 10.14 -16.82
N PHE A 489 -2.18 9.90 -17.30
CA PHE A 489 -1.45 10.86 -18.13
C PHE A 489 -1.70 10.56 -19.61
N VAL A 490 -2.25 11.55 -20.36
CA VAL A 490 -2.36 11.49 -21.81
C VAL A 490 -1.17 12.23 -22.41
N MET A 491 -0.16 11.50 -22.83
CA MET A 491 1.13 12.05 -23.27
C MET A 491 1.28 12.00 -24.79
N GLY A 492 1.98 12.96 -25.35
CA GLY A 492 2.31 13.02 -26.78
C GLY A 492 2.79 14.40 -27.19
N PRO A 493 3.32 14.56 -28.43
CA PRO A 493 3.75 15.84 -28.96
C PRO A 493 2.57 16.82 -29.12
N PRO A 494 2.82 18.12 -29.26
CA PRO A 494 1.81 19.09 -29.61
C PRO A 494 1.07 18.69 -30.91
N GLY A 495 -0.25 18.89 -30.95
CA GLY A 495 -1.05 18.54 -32.12
C GLY A 495 -1.43 17.05 -32.27
N ALA A 496 -1.01 16.17 -31.35
CA ALA A 496 -1.32 14.72 -31.40
C ALA A 496 -2.76 14.35 -31.01
N GLY A 497 -3.63 15.32 -30.75
CA GLY A 497 -5.04 15.06 -30.43
C GLY A 497 -5.32 14.69 -28.98
N LYS A 498 -4.41 14.95 -28.03
CA LYS A 498 -4.58 14.63 -26.61
C LYS A 498 -5.87 15.19 -26.02
N THR A 499 -6.09 16.48 -26.20
CA THR A 499 -7.28 17.19 -25.72
C THR A 499 -8.56 16.67 -26.39
N GLU A 500 -8.50 16.35 -27.68
CA GLU A 500 -9.63 15.78 -28.40
C GLU A 500 -9.97 14.35 -27.94
N CYS A 501 -8.99 13.57 -27.52
CA CYS A 501 -9.19 12.21 -27.02
C CYS A 501 -10.12 12.20 -25.78
N TRP A 502 -9.81 12.97 -24.73
CA TRP A 502 -10.65 12.99 -23.53
C TRP A 502 -12.00 13.72 -23.75
N LYS A 503 -12.03 14.79 -24.58
CA LYS A 503 -13.30 15.45 -24.95
C LYS A 503 -14.24 14.53 -25.70
N THR A 504 -13.71 13.70 -26.60
CA THR A 504 -14.49 12.69 -27.34
C THR A 504 -14.99 11.61 -26.42
N LEU A 505 -14.18 11.16 -25.46
CA LEU A 505 -14.60 10.20 -24.44
C LEU A 505 -15.77 10.73 -23.60
N ALA A 506 -15.66 11.96 -23.10
CA ALA A 506 -16.73 12.60 -22.34
C ALA A 506 -18.03 12.75 -23.14
N ALA A 507 -17.92 13.11 -24.42
CA ALA A 507 -19.07 13.18 -25.32
C ALA A 507 -19.69 11.80 -25.58
N SER A 508 -18.88 10.75 -25.65
CA SER A 508 -19.34 9.36 -25.81
C SER A 508 -20.09 8.87 -24.57
N ARG A 509 -19.55 9.13 -23.38
CA ARG A 509 -20.19 8.79 -22.09
C ARG A 509 -21.55 9.49 -21.94
N LYS A 510 -21.63 10.76 -22.31
CA LYS A 510 -22.89 11.49 -22.32
C LYS A 510 -23.95 10.84 -23.22
N LYS A 511 -23.53 10.33 -24.40
CA LYS A 511 -24.44 9.60 -25.32
C LYS A 511 -24.87 8.24 -24.77
N MET A 512 -24.07 7.61 -23.93
CA MET A 512 -24.40 6.35 -23.24
C MET A 512 -25.25 6.55 -21.97
N GLY A 513 -25.63 7.78 -21.65
CA GLY A 513 -26.42 8.08 -20.45
C GLY A 513 -25.58 8.15 -19.16
N GLN A 514 -24.27 8.28 -19.28
CA GLN A 514 -23.32 8.44 -18.16
C GLN A 514 -22.63 9.81 -18.27
N PRO A 515 -23.31 10.92 -17.98
CA PRO A 515 -22.72 12.25 -18.08
C PRO A 515 -21.56 12.38 -17.09
N THR A 516 -20.50 13.02 -17.58
CA THR A 516 -19.31 13.30 -16.76
C THR A 516 -19.19 14.82 -16.62
N LYS A 517 -19.08 15.31 -15.39
CA LYS A 517 -18.80 16.72 -15.14
C LYS A 517 -17.31 16.97 -15.38
N LEU A 518 -17.01 17.98 -16.18
CA LEU A 518 -15.66 18.32 -16.60
C LEU A 518 -15.26 19.68 -16.03
N THR A 519 -14.07 19.73 -15.45
CA THR A 519 -13.40 20.99 -15.07
C THR A 519 -11.99 20.95 -15.62
N ASP A 520 -11.65 21.88 -16.49
CA ASP A 520 -10.33 22.01 -17.08
C ASP A 520 -9.55 23.18 -16.46
N LEU A 521 -8.30 22.92 -16.13
CA LEU A 521 -7.38 23.87 -15.52
C LEU A 521 -6.04 23.81 -16.26
N ASN A 522 -5.41 24.97 -16.44
CA ASN A 522 -4.02 25.00 -16.89
C ASN A 522 -3.11 25.31 -15.69
N PRO A 523 -2.39 24.33 -15.16
CA PRO A 523 -1.58 24.51 -13.95
C PRO A 523 -0.39 25.44 -14.14
N LYS A 524 0.05 25.69 -15.38
CA LYS A 524 1.13 26.65 -15.66
C LYS A 524 0.67 28.12 -15.76
N ALA A 525 -0.64 28.35 -15.83
CA ALA A 525 -1.18 29.70 -15.93
C ALA A 525 -1.22 30.44 -14.59
N ILE A 526 -1.04 29.71 -13.48
CA ILE A 526 -1.14 30.22 -12.10
C ILE A 526 0.06 29.73 -11.28
N SER A 527 0.35 30.41 -10.18
CA SER A 527 1.41 29.97 -9.26
C SER A 527 0.99 28.71 -8.48
N PRO A 528 1.94 27.91 -7.96
CA PRO A 528 1.62 26.77 -7.11
C PRO A 528 0.77 27.14 -5.89
N GLU A 529 0.98 28.30 -5.29
CA GLU A 529 0.19 28.82 -4.17
C GLU A 529 -1.26 29.10 -4.57
N GLU A 530 -1.47 29.68 -5.75
CA GLU A 530 -2.81 29.91 -6.30
C GLU A 530 -3.48 28.61 -6.75
N LEU A 531 -2.71 27.61 -7.19
CA LEU A 531 -3.22 26.32 -7.61
C LEU A 531 -3.68 25.47 -6.42
N TYR A 532 -2.82 25.29 -5.43
CA TYR A 532 -3.07 24.40 -4.28
C TYR A 532 -3.65 25.12 -3.08
N GLY A 533 -3.22 26.33 -2.83
CA GLY A 533 -3.49 27.12 -1.65
C GLY A 533 -2.24 27.35 -0.80
N PHE A 534 -2.36 28.16 0.20
CA PHE A 534 -1.27 28.51 1.11
C PHE A 534 -1.78 28.89 2.50
N VAL A 535 -0.88 28.79 3.48
CA VAL A 535 -1.15 29.28 4.84
C VAL A 535 -0.77 30.76 4.90
N SER A 536 -1.75 31.62 5.17
CA SER A 536 -1.50 33.06 5.35
C SER A 536 -0.54 33.30 6.51
N LEU A 537 0.59 33.94 6.26
CA LEU A 537 1.58 34.27 7.30
C LEU A 537 1.05 35.21 8.38
N GLN A 538 0.04 36.02 8.04
CA GLN A 538 -0.57 37.01 8.96
C GLN A 538 -1.63 36.38 9.87
N THR A 539 -2.57 35.62 9.28
CA THR A 539 -3.72 35.03 10.02
C THR A 539 -3.48 33.59 10.45
N ARG A 540 -2.47 32.92 9.91
CA ARG A 540 -2.21 31.48 10.08
C ARG A 540 -3.35 30.57 9.61
N GLU A 541 -4.24 31.12 8.79
CA GLU A 541 -5.34 30.38 8.20
C GLU A 541 -4.94 29.83 6.82
N TRP A 542 -5.42 28.64 6.52
CA TRP A 542 -5.33 28.07 5.19
C TRP A 542 -6.26 28.81 4.22
N LYS A 543 -5.74 29.19 3.06
CA LYS A 543 -6.50 29.70 1.93
C LYS A 543 -6.47 28.71 0.80
N ASP A 544 -7.63 28.23 0.38
CA ASP A 544 -7.73 27.31 -0.74
C ASP A 544 -7.28 27.95 -2.06
N GLY A 545 -6.54 27.17 -2.84
CA GLY A 545 -6.26 27.47 -4.24
C GLY A 545 -7.38 26.97 -5.16
N VAL A 546 -7.21 27.17 -6.45
CA VAL A 546 -8.20 26.80 -7.46
C VAL A 546 -8.46 25.29 -7.46
N LEU A 547 -7.41 24.47 -7.44
CA LEU A 547 -7.54 23.01 -7.45
C LEU A 547 -8.20 22.48 -6.16
N SER A 548 -7.73 22.90 -5.00
CA SER A 548 -8.24 22.45 -3.71
C SER A 548 -9.71 22.86 -3.53
N LYS A 549 -10.08 24.07 -3.91
CA LYS A 549 -11.45 24.54 -3.92
C LYS A 549 -12.34 23.70 -4.85
N THR A 550 -11.89 23.49 -6.09
CA THR A 550 -12.60 22.67 -7.09
C THR A 550 -12.82 21.25 -6.60
N MET A 551 -11.79 20.61 -6.03
CA MET A 551 -11.94 19.25 -5.49
C MET A 551 -12.94 19.19 -4.33
N ARG A 552 -12.97 20.17 -3.43
CA ARG A 552 -13.95 20.24 -2.35
C ARG A 552 -15.37 20.44 -2.87
N GLU A 553 -15.55 21.34 -3.83
CA GLU A 553 -16.85 21.60 -4.45
C GLU A 553 -17.38 20.33 -5.15
N LEU A 554 -16.54 19.69 -5.97
CA LEU A 554 -16.91 18.44 -6.65
C LEU A 554 -17.15 17.27 -5.67
N GLY A 555 -16.46 17.26 -4.54
CA GLY A 555 -16.66 16.26 -3.49
C GLY A 555 -17.99 16.37 -2.75
N LEU A 556 -18.59 17.57 -2.71
CA LEU A 556 -19.89 17.83 -2.10
C LEU A 556 -21.07 17.54 -3.03
N GLU A 557 -20.80 17.38 -4.33
CA GLU A 557 -21.83 17.10 -5.33
C GLU A 557 -22.26 15.63 -5.34
N ASP A 558 -23.34 15.33 -6.07
CA ASP A 558 -23.93 14.00 -6.16
C ASP A 558 -22.86 12.93 -6.51
N PRO A 559 -22.67 11.91 -5.68
CA PRO A 559 -21.70 10.83 -5.93
C PRO A 559 -22.08 9.91 -7.10
N SER A 560 -23.29 10.01 -7.65
CA SER A 560 -23.74 9.21 -8.79
C SER A 560 -23.15 9.67 -10.13
N GLU A 561 -22.67 10.91 -10.22
CA GLU A 561 -22.05 11.46 -11.43
C GLU A 561 -20.51 11.36 -11.36
N ASP A 562 -19.92 10.91 -12.46
CA ASP A 562 -18.46 10.93 -12.62
C ASP A 562 -17.95 12.36 -12.82
N LYS A 563 -16.85 12.69 -12.15
CA LYS A 563 -16.26 14.03 -12.14
C LYS A 563 -14.81 13.96 -12.56
N TRP A 564 -14.43 14.74 -13.54
CA TRP A 564 -13.07 14.79 -14.04
C TRP A 564 -12.48 16.19 -13.90
N ILE A 565 -11.29 16.25 -13.34
CA ILE A 565 -10.45 17.45 -13.37
C ILE A 565 -9.35 17.20 -14.39
N MET A 566 -9.31 18.03 -15.43
CA MET A 566 -8.33 17.97 -16.49
C MET A 566 -7.27 19.04 -16.28
N LEU A 567 -6.03 18.60 -16.16
CA LEU A 567 -4.87 19.49 -16.06
C LEU A 567 -4.20 19.53 -17.44
N ASP A 568 -4.65 20.43 -18.30
CA ASP A 568 -4.15 20.56 -19.69
C ASP A 568 -2.95 21.53 -19.73
N GLY A 569 -1.75 20.97 -19.63
CA GLY A 569 -0.50 21.70 -19.62
C GLY A 569 0.71 20.77 -19.61
N ASP A 570 1.91 21.35 -19.77
CA ASP A 570 3.15 20.58 -19.71
C ASP A 570 3.42 20.08 -18.29
N LEU A 571 3.99 18.89 -18.16
CA LEU A 571 4.45 18.35 -16.89
C LEU A 571 5.68 19.13 -16.42
N ASP A 572 5.56 19.76 -15.26
CA ASP A 572 6.62 20.51 -14.62
C ASP A 572 6.71 20.10 -13.15
N ALA A 573 7.91 19.87 -12.66
CA ALA A 573 8.17 19.49 -11.28
C ALA A 573 7.55 20.46 -10.27
N ASN A 574 7.50 21.75 -10.59
CA ASN A 574 7.00 22.80 -9.70
C ASN A 574 5.55 22.58 -9.25
N TRP A 575 4.70 22.02 -10.11
CA TRP A 575 3.32 21.76 -9.73
C TRP A 575 2.99 20.26 -9.58
N ILE A 576 3.62 19.38 -10.36
CA ILE A 576 3.27 17.95 -10.35
C ILE A 576 3.67 17.25 -9.06
N GLU A 577 4.79 17.66 -8.45
CA GLU A 577 5.29 17.02 -7.22
C GLU A 577 4.35 17.17 -6.04
N SER A 578 3.65 18.30 -5.92
CA SER A 578 2.66 18.53 -4.86
C SER A 578 1.39 17.70 -5.03
N MET A 579 1.16 17.14 -6.23
CA MET A 579 0.05 16.21 -6.50
C MET A 579 0.37 14.75 -6.18
N ASN A 580 1.58 14.41 -5.75
CA ASN A 580 1.96 13.00 -5.50
C ASN A 580 0.99 12.31 -4.54
N SER A 581 0.58 12.97 -3.45
CA SER A 581 -0.38 12.42 -2.47
C SER A 581 -1.78 12.20 -3.04
N VAL A 582 -2.19 13.01 -4.02
CA VAL A 582 -3.49 12.89 -4.70
C VAL A 582 -3.46 11.77 -5.73
N MET A 583 -2.35 11.65 -6.47
CA MET A 583 -2.17 10.67 -7.55
C MET A 583 -1.80 9.28 -7.06
N ASP A 584 -1.21 9.16 -5.88
CA ASP A 584 -0.87 7.89 -5.25
C ASP A 584 -2.12 7.16 -4.72
N ASP A 585 -1.93 5.93 -4.26
CA ASP A 585 -2.98 5.10 -3.67
C ASP A 585 -3.61 5.75 -2.42
N ASN A 586 -2.95 6.72 -1.80
CA ASN A 586 -3.45 7.47 -0.64
C ASN A 586 -4.64 8.39 -0.98
N LYS A 587 -4.69 8.93 -2.20
CA LYS A 587 -5.77 9.81 -2.70
C LYS A 587 -6.10 10.98 -1.76
N MET A 588 -5.07 11.59 -1.16
CA MET A 588 -5.21 12.70 -0.22
C MET A 588 -4.72 14.00 -0.85
N LEU A 589 -5.53 15.05 -0.74
CA LEU A 589 -5.19 16.42 -1.10
C LEU A 589 -4.74 17.18 0.13
#